data_cb25bf40d7e925ef4c83b8dec78fa6da
#
_entry.id   cb25bf40d7e925ef4c83b8dec78fa6da
#
_cell.length_a   1.000
_cell.length_b   1.000
_cell.length_c   1.000
_cell.angle_alpha   90.00
_cell.angle_beta   90.00
_cell.angle_gamma   90.00
#
_symmetry.space_group_name_H-M   'P 1'
#
loop_
_entity.id
_entity.type
_entity.pdbx_description
1 polymer ?
#
loop_
_entity_poly.entity_id
_entity_poly.type
_entity_poly.pdbx_seq_one_letter_code
_entity_poly.pdbx_strand_id
1 'polypeptide(L)'
;TIVYFLSNQVYAWHKILLVLTILILAPVFIFASRQPVPSLKTLRFDRPPLVTLSGTLEYIEETQVVWEIPISPKAILFIAHGCHGRASFFWDKSPTCAECSGLPEERTITLNALAKGYVVIAISSTRECWSLSNDRTKVLSILSGWIRDKGLEALPVVALGASSGGSFVSALAREYKFKAIVVMISEGSFHKMEIDENYPSTLFVHMVKDERRATLIKNAMDKLRSKGIETHEVKCYESIVTPDYFTKIPGLDSETSHQIQKIFKENGVLDEDNLMTMDGRAMNWMTPLKKK
;
A
#
# COMPACT_ATOMS: atom_id res chain seq x y z
N THR A 1 -7.42 -14.94 -0.22
CA THR A 1 -7.55 -13.81 -1.17
C THR A 1 -8.67 -12.86 -0.72
N ILE A 2 -9.92 -13.34 -0.52
CA ILE A 2 -11.04 -12.51 -0.02
C ILE A 2 -10.75 -11.92 1.36
N VAL A 3 -10.06 -12.64 2.25
CA VAL A 3 -9.63 -12.15 3.57
C VAL A 3 -8.74 -10.92 3.46
N TYR A 4 -7.78 -10.97 2.56
CA TYR A 4 -6.83 -9.88 2.33
C TYR A 4 -7.54 -8.66 1.70
N PHE A 5 -8.44 -8.92 0.77
CA PHE A 5 -9.22 -7.90 0.07
C PHE A 5 -10.14 -7.12 1.02
N LEU A 6 -10.87 -7.78 1.91
CA LEU A 6 -11.77 -7.11 2.86
C LEU A 6 -11.03 -6.44 4.03
N SER A 7 -9.84 -6.94 4.39
CA SER A 7 -9.01 -6.30 5.41
C SER A 7 -8.28 -5.05 4.92
N ASN A 8 -8.08 -4.91 3.60
CA ASN A 8 -7.40 -3.80 2.94
C ASN A 8 -8.37 -2.96 2.09
N GLN A 9 -9.53 -2.61 2.61
CA GLN A 9 -10.56 -1.87 1.86
C GLN A 9 -10.00 -0.74 0.99
N VAL A 10 -10.39 -0.79 -0.27
CA VAL A 10 -9.96 0.06 -1.39
C VAL A 10 -10.33 1.50 -1.18
N TYR A 11 -9.36 2.37 -0.91
CA TYR A 11 -9.63 3.81 -0.96
C TYR A 11 -8.44 4.66 -1.36
N ALA A 12 -8.73 5.54 -2.31
CA ALA A 12 -7.98 6.77 -2.57
C ALA A 12 -6.49 6.61 -2.94
N TRP A 13 -6.09 5.53 -3.60
CA TRP A 13 -4.73 5.33 -4.11
C TRP A 13 -4.21 6.50 -4.95
N HIS A 14 -5.09 7.17 -5.71
CA HIS A 14 -4.75 8.38 -6.47
C HIS A 14 -4.31 9.55 -5.57
N LYS A 15 -4.90 9.69 -4.37
CA LYS A 15 -4.50 10.71 -3.39
C LYS A 15 -3.16 10.36 -2.74
N ILE A 16 -2.91 9.09 -2.45
CA ILE A 16 -1.66 8.62 -1.85
C ILE A 16 -0.47 8.94 -2.76
N LEU A 17 -0.59 8.60 -4.04
CA LEU A 17 0.47 8.85 -5.01
C LEU A 17 0.62 10.33 -5.38
N LEU A 18 -0.45 11.11 -5.33
CA LEU A 18 -0.37 12.56 -5.47
C LEU A 18 0.42 13.18 -4.31
N VAL A 19 0.14 12.76 -3.07
CA VAL A 19 0.87 13.23 -1.89
C VAL A 19 2.32 12.75 -1.91
N LEU A 20 2.60 11.51 -2.30
CA LEU A 20 3.98 11.02 -2.52
C LEU A 20 4.74 11.87 -3.55
N THR A 21 4.08 12.24 -4.64
CA THR A 21 4.68 13.11 -5.67
C THR A 21 4.99 14.50 -5.10
N ILE A 22 4.10 15.06 -4.28
CA ILE A 22 4.32 16.34 -3.59
C ILE A 22 5.48 16.25 -2.61
N LEU A 23 5.55 15.21 -1.78
CA LEU A 23 6.62 15.01 -0.79
C LEU A 23 8.01 14.83 -1.43
N ILE A 24 8.08 14.30 -2.64
CA ILE A 24 9.35 14.11 -3.37
C ILE A 24 9.77 15.38 -4.12
N LEU A 25 8.81 16.15 -4.64
CA LEU A 25 9.05 17.32 -5.50
C LEU A 25 8.99 18.66 -4.76
N ALA A 26 8.57 18.69 -3.49
CA ALA A 26 8.39 19.91 -2.70
C ALA A 26 9.62 20.82 -2.55
N PRO A 27 10.87 20.39 -2.68
CA PRO A 27 12.01 21.31 -2.62
C PRO A 27 12.12 22.25 -3.84
N VAL A 28 11.35 22.03 -4.91
CA VAL A 28 11.54 22.76 -6.19
C VAL A 28 10.50 23.85 -6.45
N PHE A 29 9.39 23.88 -5.71
CA PHE A 29 8.30 24.85 -5.99
C PHE A 29 7.75 25.55 -4.73
N ILE A 30 8.53 26.47 -4.18
CA ILE A 30 8.03 27.50 -3.24
C ILE A 30 7.72 28.80 -4.01
N PHE A 31 7.16 28.75 -5.17
CA PHE A 31 6.54 29.92 -5.81
C PHE A 31 5.64 29.47 -6.96
N ALA A 32 4.36 29.23 -6.67
CA ALA A 32 3.28 29.45 -7.66
C ALA A 32 1.90 29.32 -7.01
N SER A 33 1.21 30.45 -6.92
CA SER A 33 -0.25 30.70 -6.96
C SER A 33 -1.21 29.66 -6.39
N ARG A 34 -1.95 30.11 -5.38
CA ARG A 34 -3.20 29.51 -4.92
C ARG A 34 -4.21 29.47 -6.07
N GLN A 35 -4.36 28.32 -6.69
CA GLN A 35 -5.50 28.00 -7.54
C GLN A 35 -6.51 27.17 -6.73
N PRO A 36 -7.82 27.44 -6.84
CA PRO A 36 -8.83 26.66 -6.13
C PRO A 36 -8.88 25.22 -6.64
N VAL A 37 -8.94 24.26 -5.71
CA VAL A 37 -9.07 22.83 -6.01
C VAL A 37 -10.40 22.60 -6.73
N PRO A 38 -10.42 21.97 -7.93
CA PRO A 38 -11.65 21.67 -8.63
C PRO A 38 -12.52 20.69 -7.83
N SER A 39 -13.83 20.95 -7.83
CA SER A 39 -14.85 20.11 -7.20
C SER A 39 -14.78 18.66 -7.69
N LEU A 40 -14.79 17.73 -6.75
CA LEU A 40 -14.63 16.27 -6.93
C LEU A 40 -15.82 15.58 -7.66
N LYS A 41 -16.79 16.32 -8.21
CA LYS A 41 -18.04 15.78 -8.79
C LYS A 41 -17.97 15.37 -10.26
N THR A 42 -16.83 15.52 -10.96
CA THR A 42 -16.75 15.32 -12.42
C THR A 42 -15.59 14.45 -12.91
N LEU A 43 -15.00 13.62 -12.08
CA LEU A 43 -14.05 12.64 -12.59
C LEU A 43 -14.80 11.36 -13.00
N ARG A 44 -15.23 11.29 -14.27
CA ARG A 44 -15.53 10.03 -14.94
C ARG A 44 -14.24 9.24 -15.03
N PHE A 45 -14.21 8.11 -14.35
CA PHE A 45 -13.12 7.14 -14.52
C PHE A 45 -13.46 6.28 -15.74
N ASP A 46 -12.96 6.66 -16.89
CA ASP A 46 -12.82 5.71 -17.98
C ASP A 46 -11.90 4.60 -17.47
N ARG A 47 -12.30 3.32 -17.66
CA ARG A 47 -11.43 2.18 -17.31
C ARG A 47 -10.13 2.37 -18.08
N PRO A 48 -8.96 2.48 -17.42
CA PRO A 48 -7.72 2.51 -18.16
C PRO A 48 -7.62 1.25 -19.02
N PRO A 49 -6.98 1.32 -20.19
CA PRO A 49 -6.73 0.12 -20.99
C PRO A 49 -6.08 -0.94 -20.10
N LEU A 50 -6.38 -2.21 -20.38
CA LEU A 50 -5.86 -3.36 -19.63
C LEU A 50 -4.34 -3.41 -19.80
N VAL A 51 -3.61 -2.60 -19.04
CA VAL A 51 -2.15 -2.62 -19.01
C VAL A 51 -1.74 -3.82 -18.17
N THR A 52 -1.10 -4.79 -18.78
CA THR A 52 -0.50 -5.93 -18.06
C THR A 52 0.78 -5.46 -17.40
N LEU A 53 0.90 -5.66 -16.10
CA LEU A 53 2.13 -5.42 -15.36
C LEU A 53 3.08 -6.61 -15.56
N SER A 54 4.31 -6.34 -15.99
CA SER A 54 5.31 -7.36 -16.35
C SER A 54 6.48 -7.35 -15.37
N GLY A 55 6.20 -7.61 -14.10
CA GLY A 55 7.24 -7.67 -13.06
C GLY A 55 8.25 -8.79 -13.33
N THR A 56 9.49 -8.55 -12.96
CA THR A 56 10.55 -9.56 -12.95
C THR A 56 10.66 -10.16 -11.55
N LEU A 57 10.47 -11.47 -11.46
CA LEU A 57 10.63 -12.24 -10.23
C LEU A 57 12.06 -12.77 -10.12
N GLU A 58 12.69 -12.49 -9.00
CA GLU A 58 14.01 -13.04 -8.62
C GLU A 58 13.96 -13.56 -7.18
N TYR A 59 14.80 -14.55 -6.88
CA TYR A 59 15.08 -14.98 -5.50
C TYR A 59 16.47 -14.51 -5.12
N ILE A 60 16.55 -13.48 -4.26
CA ILE A 60 17.80 -12.92 -3.76
C ILE A 60 17.93 -13.30 -2.29
N GLU A 61 19.02 -13.94 -1.91
CA GLU A 61 19.22 -14.49 -0.56
C GLU A 61 18.01 -15.35 -0.10
N GLU A 62 17.52 -16.20 -0.99
CA GLU A 62 16.34 -17.07 -0.76
C GLU A 62 15.02 -16.28 -0.50
N THR A 63 15.01 -15.01 -0.80
CA THR A 63 13.86 -14.13 -0.59
C THR A 63 13.22 -13.76 -1.92
N GLN A 64 11.91 -13.91 -2.03
CA GLN A 64 11.17 -13.52 -3.20
C GLN A 64 11.18 -11.99 -3.36
N VAL A 65 11.68 -11.52 -4.48
CA VAL A 65 11.75 -10.11 -4.88
C VAL A 65 11.09 -9.96 -6.23
N VAL A 66 10.17 -9.02 -6.37
CA VAL A 66 9.57 -8.67 -7.66
C VAL A 66 9.76 -7.20 -7.93
N TRP A 67 10.18 -6.85 -9.14
CA TRP A 67 10.48 -5.47 -9.48
C TRP A 67 10.13 -5.15 -10.94
N GLU A 68 9.93 -3.85 -11.21
CA GLU A 68 9.74 -3.32 -12.56
C GLU A 68 10.31 -1.91 -12.65
N ILE A 69 11.03 -1.61 -13.74
CA ILE A 69 11.70 -0.34 -14.00
C ILE A 69 10.98 0.35 -15.15
N PRO A 70 10.39 1.55 -14.96
CA PRO A 70 9.79 2.32 -16.05
C PRO A 70 10.83 2.93 -16.98
N ILE A 71 10.42 3.37 -18.17
CA ILE A 71 11.32 3.93 -19.20
C ILE A 71 12.13 5.14 -18.68
N SER A 72 11.53 5.98 -17.85
CA SER A 72 12.16 7.19 -17.29
C SER A 72 12.06 7.21 -15.77
N PRO A 73 12.93 6.48 -15.06
CA PRO A 73 12.86 6.36 -13.61
C PRO A 73 13.22 7.68 -12.90
N LYS A 74 12.44 8.08 -11.90
CA LYS A 74 12.63 9.31 -11.10
C LYS A 74 12.90 9.04 -9.64
N ALA A 75 12.41 7.93 -9.12
CA ALA A 75 12.55 7.51 -7.74
C ALA A 75 12.33 6.00 -7.63
N ILE A 76 12.70 5.42 -6.51
CA ILE A 76 12.48 4.01 -6.21
C ILE A 76 11.40 3.91 -5.14
N LEU A 77 10.41 3.05 -5.34
CA LEU A 77 9.40 2.68 -4.36
C LEU A 77 9.68 1.26 -3.86
N PHE A 78 10.16 1.14 -2.64
CA PHE A 78 10.21 -0.13 -1.92
C PHE A 78 8.86 -0.42 -1.28
N ILE A 79 8.32 -1.62 -1.47
CA ILE A 79 7.04 -2.06 -0.91
C ILE A 79 7.23 -3.21 0.07
N ALA A 80 6.73 -3.01 1.30
CA ALA A 80 6.59 -4.03 2.33
C ALA A 80 5.10 -4.38 2.52
N HIS A 81 4.71 -5.58 2.11
CA HIS A 81 3.32 -6.07 2.16
C HIS A 81 2.78 -6.22 3.60
N GLY A 82 1.48 -6.46 3.75
CA GLY A 82 0.87 -6.84 5.04
C GLY A 82 1.12 -8.30 5.41
N CYS A 83 0.69 -8.73 6.62
CA CYS A 83 0.73 -10.14 7.00
C CYS A 83 0.05 -11.02 5.94
N HIS A 84 0.59 -12.22 5.71
CA HIS A 84 0.16 -13.19 4.67
C HIS A 84 0.28 -12.68 3.23
N GLY A 85 0.83 -11.48 3.01
CA GLY A 85 1.14 -10.95 1.69
C GLY A 85 2.45 -11.52 1.13
N ARG A 86 2.71 -11.21 -0.14
CA ARG A 86 3.95 -11.55 -0.85
C ARG A 86 4.26 -10.50 -1.90
N ALA A 87 5.51 -10.39 -2.30
CA ALA A 87 5.93 -9.51 -3.39
C ALA A 87 5.18 -9.81 -4.70
N SER A 88 4.92 -11.09 -4.98
CA SER A 88 4.20 -11.55 -6.17
C SER A 88 2.72 -11.14 -6.26
N PHE A 89 2.13 -10.56 -5.21
CA PHE A 89 0.74 -10.08 -5.26
C PHE A 89 0.59 -8.73 -5.98
N PHE A 90 1.69 -8.01 -6.18
CA PHE A 90 1.71 -6.65 -6.73
C PHE A 90 1.77 -6.59 -8.27
N TRP A 91 1.98 -7.71 -8.96
CA TRP A 91 2.06 -7.79 -10.42
C TRP A 91 1.16 -8.87 -11.00
N ASP A 92 0.78 -8.68 -12.25
CA ASP A 92 0.03 -9.68 -13.01
C ASP A 92 0.92 -10.91 -13.29
N LYS A 93 0.28 -12.07 -13.46
CA LYS A 93 0.98 -13.26 -13.93
C LYS A 93 1.55 -13.01 -15.34
N SER A 94 2.83 -13.27 -15.50
CA SER A 94 3.54 -13.04 -16.76
C SER A 94 4.64 -14.10 -16.97
N PRO A 95 5.26 -14.19 -18.16
CA PRO A 95 6.39 -15.08 -18.39
C PRO A 95 7.58 -14.82 -17.45
N THR A 96 7.79 -13.56 -17.04
CA THR A 96 8.85 -13.15 -16.11
C THR A 96 8.44 -13.25 -14.64
N CYS A 97 7.16 -13.52 -14.35
CA CYS A 97 6.62 -13.74 -13.01
C CYS A 97 5.46 -14.73 -13.04
N ALA A 98 5.74 -16.01 -13.17
CA ALA A 98 4.73 -17.07 -13.20
C ALA A 98 3.96 -17.22 -11.87
N GLU A 99 4.57 -16.83 -10.75
CA GLU A 99 3.98 -16.84 -9.41
C GLU A 99 3.15 -15.59 -9.08
N CYS A 100 3.21 -14.57 -9.93
CA CYS A 100 2.44 -13.35 -9.71
C CYS A 100 0.93 -13.58 -9.88
N SER A 101 0.12 -12.86 -9.13
CA SER A 101 -1.35 -13.02 -9.12
C SER A 101 -2.12 -11.72 -9.31
N GLY A 102 -1.49 -10.55 -9.16
CA GLY A 102 -2.09 -9.25 -9.39
C GLY A 102 -3.35 -9.01 -8.56
N LEU A 103 -3.22 -9.00 -7.22
CA LEU A 103 -4.35 -8.66 -6.38
C LEU A 103 -4.76 -7.19 -6.64
N PRO A 104 -6.06 -6.87 -6.65
CA PRO A 104 -6.58 -5.62 -7.18
C PRO A 104 -5.92 -4.36 -6.61
N GLU A 105 -5.73 -4.30 -5.30
CA GLU A 105 -5.17 -3.14 -4.60
C GLU A 105 -3.66 -3.05 -4.80
N GLU A 106 -2.96 -4.15 -4.61
CA GLU A 106 -1.52 -4.29 -4.78
C GLU A 106 -1.14 -3.93 -6.22
N ARG A 107 -1.86 -4.49 -7.19
CA ARG A 107 -1.70 -4.19 -8.61
C ARG A 107 -1.90 -2.70 -8.91
N THR A 108 -2.92 -2.09 -8.30
CA THR A 108 -3.23 -0.67 -8.47
C THR A 108 -2.10 0.22 -7.94
N ILE A 109 -1.47 -0.15 -6.82
CA ILE A 109 -0.29 0.56 -6.29
C ILE A 109 0.83 0.56 -7.33
N THR A 110 1.19 -0.64 -7.82
CA THR A 110 2.28 -0.82 -8.78
C THR A 110 2.01 -0.06 -10.07
N LEU A 111 0.82 -0.21 -10.65
CA LEU A 111 0.43 0.46 -11.89
C LEU A 111 0.57 1.99 -11.79
N ASN A 112 0.04 2.56 -10.72
CA ASN A 112 0.10 4.01 -10.52
C ASN A 112 1.52 4.50 -10.21
N ALA A 113 2.32 3.73 -9.48
CA ALA A 113 3.71 4.06 -9.19
C ALA A 113 4.54 4.10 -10.47
N LEU A 114 4.46 3.05 -11.29
CA LEU A 114 5.15 2.98 -12.59
C LEU A 114 4.72 4.11 -13.53
N ALA A 115 3.42 4.41 -13.62
CA ALA A 115 2.89 5.51 -14.43
C ALA A 115 3.43 6.89 -14.00
N LYS A 116 3.87 7.04 -12.74
CA LYS A 116 4.49 8.26 -12.22
C LYS A 116 6.02 8.25 -12.29
N GLY A 117 6.62 7.21 -12.87
CA GLY A 117 8.06 7.07 -13.04
C GLY A 117 8.78 6.51 -11.81
N TYR A 118 8.08 5.84 -10.90
CA TYR A 118 8.76 5.09 -9.85
C TYR A 118 9.23 3.74 -10.37
N VAL A 119 10.47 3.41 -10.10
CA VAL A 119 10.92 2.01 -10.06
C VAL A 119 10.22 1.35 -8.89
N VAL A 120 9.56 0.22 -9.11
CA VAL A 120 8.87 -0.48 -8.02
C VAL A 120 9.62 -1.76 -7.70
N ILE A 121 9.94 -1.94 -6.42
CA ILE A 121 10.52 -3.17 -5.89
C ILE A 121 9.74 -3.60 -4.66
N ALA A 122 9.18 -4.81 -4.68
CA ALA A 122 8.57 -5.45 -3.53
C ALA A 122 9.43 -6.63 -3.08
N ILE A 123 9.60 -6.75 -1.77
CA ILE A 123 10.34 -7.85 -1.14
C ILE A 123 9.35 -8.60 -0.25
N SER A 124 9.42 -9.93 -0.22
CA SER A 124 8.61 -10.74 0.70
C SER A 124 9.26 -10.83 2.08
N SER A 125 8.45 -10.82 3.14
CA SER A 125 8.94 -11.13 4.49
C SER A 125 9.35 -12.60 4.59
N THR A 126 10.26 -12.90 5.51
CA THR A 126 10.71 -14.29 5.76
C THR A 126 9.65 -15.16 6.43
N ARG A 127 8.64 -14.54 7.04
CA ARG A 127 7.50 -15.19 7.69
C ARG A 127 6.19 -14.56 7.22
N GLU A 128 5.07 -15.02 7.77
CA GLU A 128 3.73 -14.48 7.46
C GLU A 128 3.60 -12.97 7.67
N CYS A 129 4.27 -12.43 8.69
CA CYS A 129 4.29 -11.01 9.01
C CYS A 129 5.74 -10.52 9.10
N TRP A 130 5.94 -9.25 8.79
CA TRP A 130 7.23 -8.59 8.94
C TRP A 130 7.68 -8.54 10.40
N SER A 131 8.97 -8.77 10.60
CA SER A 131 9.66 -8.66 11.88
C SER A 131 10.99 -7.96 11.71
N LEU A 132 11.24 -6.91 12.48
CA LEU A 132 12.50 -6.17 12.39
C LEU A 132 13.71 -7.08 12.71
N SER A 133 13.57 -8.00 13.67
CA SER A 133 14.65 -8.93 14.05
C SER A 133 15.00 -9.94 12.95
N ASN A 134 14.02 -10.36 12.14
CA ASN A 134 14.22 -11.41 11.14
C ASN A 134 14.52 -10.84 9.75
N ASP A 135 13.89 -9.72 9.39
CA ASP A 135 13.87 -9.24 8.01
C ASP A 135 14.82 -8.05 7.77
N ARG A 136 15.21 -7.31 8.81
CA ARG A 136 15.98 -6.07 8.71
C ARG A 136 17.26 -6.22 7.89
N THR A 137 18.16 -7.08 8.34
CA THR A 137 19.49 -7.23 7.71
C THR A 137 19.36 -7.70 6.27
N LYS A 138 18.46 -8.65 6.03
CA LYS A 138 18.20 -9.20 4.71
C LYS A 138 17.63 -8.14 3.76
N VAL A 139 16.63 -7.36 4.19
CA VAL A 139 16.04 -6.29 3.36
C VAL A 139 17.07 -5.19 3.06
N LEU A 140 17.88 -4.77 4.04
CA LEU A 140 18.94 -3.80 3.82
C LEU A 140 19.96 -4.29 2.80
N SER A 141 20.39 -5.55 2.89
CA SER A 141 21.31 -6.20 1.95
C SER A 141 20.71 -6.25 0.54
N ILE A 142 19.51 -6.83 0.42
CA ILE A 142 18.82 -6.98 -0.87
C ILE A 142 18.58 -5.62 -1.53
N LEU A 143 17.98 -4.68 -0.82
CA LEU A 143 17.62 -3.38 -1.38
C LEU A 143 18.85 -2.59 -1.84
N SER A 144 19.88 -2.51 -0.99
CA SER A 144 21.11 -1.77 -1.34
C SER A 144 21.91 -2.47 -2.44
N GLY A 145 22.02 -3.80 -2.41
CA GLY A 145 22.67 -4.59 -3.46
C GLY A 145 21.96 -4.45 -4.79
N TRP A 146 20.64 -4.64 -4.81
CA TRP A 146 19.83 -4.54 -6.02
C TRP A 146 19.88 -3.14 -6.65
N ILE A 147 19.78 -2.06 -5.84
CA ILE A 147 19.89 -0.68 -6.32
C ILE A 147 21.23 -0.43 -7.02
N ARG A 148 22.32 -0.88 -6.42
CA ARG A 148 23.67 -0.79 -6.99
C ARG A 148 23.79 -1.59 -8.28
N ASP A 149 23.32 -2.82 -8.29
CA ASP A 149 23.45 -3.73 -9.45
C ASP A 149 22.64 -3.23 -10.66
N LYS A 150 21.58 -2.46 -10.43
CA LYS A 150 20.79 -1.79 -11.49
C LYS A 150 21.30 -0.38 -11.83
N GLY A 151 22.31 0.15 -11.15
CA GLY A 151 22.85 1.50 -11.39
C GLY A 151 21.87 2.63 -11.03
N LEU A 152 21.10 2.45 -9.95
CA LEU A 152 20.00 3.35 -9.57
C LEU A 152 20.30 4.18 -8.31
N GLU A 153 21.56 4.22 -7.85
CA GLU A 153 21.98 4.87 -6.58
C GLU A 153 21.71 6.38 -6.55
N ALA A 154 21.62 7.02 -7.71
CA ALA A 154 21.31 8.44 -7.81
C ALA A 154 19.82 8.76 -7.53
N LEU A 155 18.95 7.75 -7.52
CA LEU A 155 17.51 7.95 -7.33
C LEU A 155 17.14 7.97 -5.84
N PRO A 156 16.25 8.88 -5.42
CA PRO A 156 15.72 8.85 -4.06
C PRO A 156 14.87 7.59 -3.85
N VAL A 157 15.00 7.00 -2.66
CA VAL A 157 14.22 5.83 -2.26
C VAL A 157 13.10 6.26 -1.33
N VAL A 158 11.89 5.85 -1.62
CA VAL A 158 10.73 5.94 -0.72
C VAL A 158 10.26 4.55 -0.38
N ALA A 159 9.61 4.39 0.78
CA ALA A 159 9.07 3.11 1.18
C ALA A 159 7.57 3.19 1.46
N LEU A 160 6.85 2.12 1.13
CA LEU A 160 5.44 1.93 1.46
C LEU A 160 5.30 0.62 2.21
N GLY A 161 4.70 0.67 3.38
CA GLY A 161 4.41 -0.52 4.17
C GLY A 161 2.95 -0.60 4.60
N ALA A 162 2.35 -1.78 4.43
CA ALA A 162 0.98 -2.05 4.83
C ALA A 162 0.94 -2.92 6.10
N SER A 163 0.13 -2.56 7.10
CA SER A 163 -0.06 -3.33 8.34
C SER A 163 1.28 -3.66 9.03
N SER A 164 1.71 -4.93 9.11
CA SER A 164 3.02 -5.29 9.65
C SER A 164 4.16 -4.68 8.83
N GLY A 165 3.99 -4.54 7.51
CA GLY A 165 4.94 -3.82 6.65
C GLY A 165 5.05 -2.34 7.01
N GLY A 166 3.97 -1.69 7.42
CA GLY A 166 3.99 -0.31 7.91
C GLY A 166 4.80 -0.16 9.21
N SER A 167 4.63 -1.09 10.14
CA SER A 167 5.45 -1.15 11.35
C SER A 167 6.92 -1.42 11.03
N PHE A 168 7.19 -2.31 10.07
CA PHE A 168 8.54 -2.62 9.63
C PHE A 168 9.23 -1.44 8.96
N VAL A 169 8.59 -0.81 7.97
CA VAL A 169 9.15 0.34 7.23
C VAL A 169 9.42 1.51 8.16
N SER A 170 8.50 1.80 9.10
CA SER A 170 8.72 2.87 10.08
C SER A 170 9.91 2.61 11.00
N ALA A 171 10.17 1.37 11.38
CA ALA A 171 11.34 1.03 12.16
C ALA A 171 12.63 1.03 11.31
N LEU A 172 12.57 0.51 10.08
CA LEU A 172 13.70 0.45 9.15
C LEU A 172 14.20 1.85 8.75
N ALA A 173 13.31 2.85 8.70
CA ALA A 173 13.62 4.25 8.37
C ALA A 173 14.59 4.94 9.35
N ARG A 174 14.91 4.32 10.49
CA ARG A 174 15.98 4.77 11.38
C ARG A 174 17.38 4.39 10.90
N GLU A 175 17.47 3.37 10.05
CA GLU A 175 18.74 2.79 9.60
C GLU A 175 18.95 3.01 8.09
N TYR A 176 17.87 3.02 7.32
CA TYR A 176 17.91 3.28 5.90
C TYR A 176 17.41 4.69 5.58
N LYS A 177 18.18 5.44 4.79
CA LYS A 177 17.84 6.83 4.43
C LYS A 177 16.75 6.89 3.35
N PHE A 178 15.50 6.67 3.76
CA PHE A 178 14.36 6.94 2.88
C PHE A 178 14.14 8.45 2.74
N LYS A 179 13.73 8.89 1.54
CA LYS A 179 13.28 10.28 1.31
C LYS A 179 11.93 10.56 1.98
N ALA A 180 11.04 9.59 1.94
CA ALA A 180 9.75 9.60 2.61
C ALA A 180 9.27 8.17 2.84
N ILE A 181 8.33 7.99 3.78
CA ILE A 181 7.68 6.70 4.00
C ILE A 181 6.16 6.85 4.01
N VAL A 182 5.48 5.79 3.58
CA VAL A 182 4.01 5.64 3.68
C VAL A 182 3.71 4.49 4.62
N VAL A 183 2.98 4.78 5.67
CA VAL A 183 2.52 3.81 6.68
C VAL A 183 1.02 3.61 6.49
N MET A 184 0.64 2.45 5.94
CA MET A 184 -0.74 2.14 5.60
C MET A 184 -1.36 1.17 6.57
N ILE A 185 -2.61 1.45 6.99
CA ILE A 185 -3.39 0.59 7.89
C ILE A 185 -2.55 0.07 9.08
N SER A 186 -1.68 0.93 9.56
CA SER A 186 -0.73 0.70 10.66
C SER A 186 -0.48 2.02 11.38
N GLU A 187 -0.27 1.95 12.69
CA GLU A 187 0.25 3.07 13.48
C GLU A 187 1.77 3.20 13.40
N GLY A 188 2.46 2.25 12.77
CA GLY A 188 3.92 2.18 12.75
C GLY A 188 4.51 1.75 14.10
N SER A 189 5.84 1.82 14.22
CA SER A 189 6.59 1.47 15.43
C SER A 189 6.95 2.68 16.30
N PHE A 190 6.36 3.84 16.07
CA PHE A 190 6.75 5.13 16.68
C PHE A 190 6.67 5.17 18.21
N HIS A 191 5.81 4.35 18.82
CA HIS A 191 5.69 4.25 20.28
C HIS A 191 6.84 3.49 20.94
N LYS A 192 7.63 2.72 20.17
CA LYS A 192 8.73 1.86 20.65
C LYS A 192 10.11 2.36 20.26
N MET A 193 10.21 3.52 19.58
CA MET A 193 11.49 3.99 19.09
C MET A 193 11.68 5.49 19.34
N GLU A 194 12.92 5.90 19.50
CA GLU A 194 13.31 7.30 19.47
C GLU A 194 13.33 7.81 18.01
N ILE A 195 12.92 9.05 17.83
CA ILE A 195 12.88 9.75 16.53
C ILE A 195 13.87 10.90 16.60
N ASP A 196 14.78 10.95 15.66
CA ASP A 196 15.67 12.08 15.43
C ASP A 196 15.12 13.04 14.36
N GLU A 197 15.74 14.20 14.21
CA GLU A 197 15.34 15.25 13.27
C GLU A 197 15.57 14.88 11.79
N ASN A 198 16.36 13.85 11.51
CA ASN A 198 16.64 13.36 10.15
C ASN A 198 15.68 12.26 9.69
N TYR A 199 14.70 11.91 10.53
CA TYR A 199 13.71 10.91 10.19
C TYR A 199 12.89 11.37 8.97
N PRO A 200 12.54 10.47 8.01
CA PRO A 200 11.89 10.87 6.77
C PRO A 200 10.46 11.41 6.98
N SER A 201 10.04 12.29 6.08
CA SER A 201 8.63 12.71 5.98
C SER A 201 7.73 11.49 5.90
N THR A 202 6.62 11.53 6.64
CA THR A 202 5.77 10.35 6.84
C THR A 202 4.32 10.63 6.47
N LEU A 203 3.77 9.80 5.56
CA LEU A 203 2.35 9.79 5.21
C LEU A 203 1.67 8.60 5.87
N PHE A 204 0.62 8.87 6.65
CA PHE A 204 -0.27 7.82 7.18
C PHE A 204 -1.49 7.66 6.29
N VAL A 205 -1.86 6.40 6.01
CA VAL A 205 -3.07 6.04 5.27
C VAL A 205 -3.87 5.07 6.10
N HIS A 206 -5.08 5.46 6.51
CA HIS A 206 -5.88 4.64 7.41
C HIS A 206 -7.38 4.77 7.17
N MET A 207 -8.14 3.82 7.68
CA MET A 207 -9.59 3.79 7.58
C MET A 207 -10.22 4.56 8.72
N VAL A 208 -11.26 5.35 8.41
CA VAL A 208 -11.97 6.20 9.39
C VAL A 208 -12.64 5.33 10.48
N LYS A 209 -13.20 4.19 10.10
CA LYS A 209 -13.86 3.25 11.05
C LYS A 209 -12.91 2.53 12.00
N ASP A 210 -11.59 2.58 11.77
CA ASP A 210 -10.59 2.07 12.73
C ASP A 210 -10.22 3.17 13.74
N GLU A 211 -11.15 3.54 14.60
CA GLU A 211 -10.99 4.63 15.58
C GLU A 211 -9.78 4.43 16.51
N ARG A 212 -9.54 3.16 16.92
CA ARG A 212 -8.39 2.84 17.75
C ARG A 212 -7.08 3.19 17.03
N ARG A 213 -6.94 2.78 15.77
CA ARG A 213 -5.75 3.06 15.00
C ARG A 213 -5.62 4.54 14.64
N ALA A 214 -6.72 5.21 14.33
CA ALA A 214 -6.74 6.65 14.11
C ALA A 214 -6.16 7.43 15.29
N THR A 215 -6.50 7.02 16.53
CA THR A 215 -5.93 7.62 17.76
C THR A 215 -4.42 7.36 17.87
N LEU A 216 -3.96 6.15 17.60
CA LEU A 216 -2.54 5.80 17.65
C LEU A 216 -1.73 6.53 16.56
N ILE A 217 -2.30 6.69 15.36
CA ILE A 217 -1.72 7.45 14.26
C ILE A 217 -1.60 8.92 14.65
N LYS A 218 -2.64 9.50 15.25
CA LYS A 218 -2.58 10.88 15.74
C LYS A 218 -1.40 11.07 16.71
N ASN A 219 -1.24 10.19 17.67
CA ASN A 219 -0.13 10.23 18.62
C ASN A 219 1.24 10.11 17.93
N ALA A 220 1.35 9.25 16.91
CA ALA A 220 2.57 9.12 16.11
C ALA A 220 2.86 10.41 15.31
N MET A 221 1.85 11.02 14.70
CA MET A 221 1.98 12.30 14.00
C MET A 221 2.42 13.44 14.95
N ASP A 222 1.81 13.52 16.12
CA ASP A 222 2.17 14.53 17.12
C ASP A 222 3.63 14.35 17.58
N LYS A 223 4.08 13.11 17.79
CA LYS A 223 5.47 12.78 18.11
C LYS A 223 6.43 13.19 16.98
N LEU A 224 6.12 12.90 15.74
CA LEU A 224 6.93 13.27 14.58
C LEU A 224 7.00 14.80 14.41
N ARG A 225 5.87 15.48 14.49
CA ARG A 225 5.78 16.94 14.38
C ARG A 225 6.56 17.66 15.48
N SER A 226 6.57 17.11 16.70
CA SER A 226 7.38 17.68 17.81
C SER A 226 8.89 17.64 17.54
N LYS A 227 9.34 16.83 16.58
CA LYS A 227 10.71 16.72 16.09
C LYS A 227 10.94 17.48 14.77
N GLY A 228 9.97 18.27 14.31
CA GLY A 228 10.04 18.99 13.03
C GLY A 228 9.84 18.13 11.79
N ILE A 229 9.42 16.87 11.94
CA ILE A 229 9.20 15.95 10.82
C ILE A 229 7.85 16.26 10.17
N GLU A 230 7.86 16.45 8.84
CA GLU A 230 6.65 16.65 8.06
C GLU A 230 5.80 15.39 8.06
N THR A 231 4.51 15.53 8.44
CA THR A 231 3.57 14.42 8.47
C THR A 231 2.22 14.78 7.88
N HIS A 232 1.68 13.86 7.10
CA HIS A 232 0.35 13.97 6.49
C HIS A 232 -0.47 12.71 6.77
N GLU A 233 -1.79 12.83 6.60
CA GLU A 233 -2.70 11.69 6.66
C GLU A 233 -3.65 11.67 5.46
N VAL A 234 -3.98 10.46 5.00
CA VAL A 234 -5.08 10.19 4.08
C VAL A 234 -6.08 9.31 4.80
N LYS A 235 -7.27 9.85 5.00
CA LYS A 235 -8.41 9.13 5.57
C LYS A 235 -9.17 8.41 4.46
N CYS A 236 -9.28 7.10 4.60
CA CYS A 236 -10.02 6.25 3.69
C CYS A 236 -11.44 6.02 4.25
N TYR A 237 -12.43 6.20 3.39
CA TYR A 237 -13.83 5.96 3.69
C TYR A 237 -14.29 4.69 2.98
N GLU A 238 -15.43 4.14 3.33
CA GLU A 238 -15.96 2.91 2.77
C GLU A 238 -16.33 3.04 1.28
N SER A 239 -16.27 1.94 0.52
CA SER A 239 -16.89 1.80 -0.79
C SER A 239 -18.21 1.08 -0.71
N ILE A 240 -19.07 1.42 -1.63
CA ILE A 240 -20.26 0.63 -1.90
C ILE A 240 -19.83 -0.71 -2.46
N VAL A 241 -20.24 -1.79 -1.80
CA VAL A 241 -20.03 -3.15 -2.28
C VAL A 241 -21.14 -3.49 -3.27
N THR A 242 -20.90 -3.13 -4.54
CA THR A 242 -21.83 -3.44 -5.63
C THR A 242 -21.88 -4.97 -5.89
N PRO A 243 -22.90 -5.50 -6.58
CA PRO A 243 -22.94 -6.91 -6.94
C PRO A 243 -21.67 -7.41 -7.64
N ASP A 244 -21.10 -6.61 -8.55
CA ASP A 244 -19.86 -6.95 -9.28
C ASP A 244 -18.56 -6.55 -8.53
N TYR A 245 -18.64 -6.15 -7.27
CA TYR A 245 -17.49 -5.64 -6.52
C TYR A 245 -16.32 -6.62 -6.47
N PHE A 246 -16.62 -7.92 -6.32
CA PHE A 246 -15.60 -8.97 -6.17
C PHE A 246 -15.05 -9.51 -7.50
N THR A 247 -15.60 -9.10 -8.66
CA THR A 247 -15.05 -9.50 -9.98
C THR A 247 -13.63 -8.97 -10.22
N LYS A 248 -13.20 -7.99 -9.41
CA LYS A 248 -11.82 -7.48 -9.41
C LYS A 248 -10.81 -8.52 -8.92
N ILE A 249 -11.26 -9.53 -8.17
CA ILE A 249 -10.40 -10.59 -7.63
C ILE A 249 -10.19 -11.62 -8.73
N PRO A 250 -8.94 -11.93 -9.11
CA PRO A 250 -8.67 -12.95 -10.12
C PRO A 250 -9.34 -14.29 -9.79
N GLY A 251 -10.08 -14.83 -10.76
CA GLY A 251 -10.79 -16.11 -10.62
C GLY A 251 -12.20 -16.03 -10.02
N LEU A 252 -12.71 -14.82 -9.70
CA LEU A 252 -14.12 -14.64 -9.33
C LEU A 252 -14.90 -14.05 -10.51
N ASP A 253 -15.95 -14.76 -10.91
CA ASP A 253 -16.89 -14.30 -11.93
C ASP A 253 -18.01 -13.42 -11.32
N SER A 254 -18.86 -12.86 -12.19
CA SER A 254 -19.97 -11.99 -11.79
C SER A 254 -21.00 -12.73 -10.96
N GLU A 255 -21.32 -13.99 -11.29
CA GLU A 255 -22.29 -14.79 -10.55
C GLU A 255 -21.83 -15.04 -9.11
N THR A 256 -20.59 -15.47 -8.94
CA THR A 256 -19.97 -15.66 -7.62
C THR A 256 -19.91 -14.34 -6.82
N SER A 257 -19.57 -13.22 -7.50
CA SER A 257 -19.55 -11.89 -6.88
C SER A 257 -20.94 -11.49 -6.35
N HIS A 258 -21.99 -11.67 -7.14
CA HIS A 258 -23.37 -11.38 -6.73
C HIS A 258 -23.80 -12.25 -5.55
N GLN A 259 -23.45 -13.54 -5.55
CA GLN A 259 -23.74 -14.44 -4.44
C GLN A 259 -23.04 -14.00 -3.14
N ILE A 260 -21.78 -13.61 -3.21
CA ILE A 260 -21.03 -13.11 -2.05
C ILE A 260 -21.69 -11.84 -1.50
N GLN A 261 -21.99 -10.86 -2.35
CA GLN A 261 -22.64 -9.61 -1.95
C GLN A 261 -23.99 -9.86 -1.28
N LYS A 262 -24.81 -10.77 -1.85
CA LYS A 262 -26.10 -11.17 -1.29
C LYS A 262 -25.94 -11.80 0.11
N ILE A 263 -25.00 -12.75 0.25
CA ILE A 263 -24.70 -13.39 1.55
C ILE A 263 -24.29 -12.35 2.58
N PHE A 264 -23.46 -11.39 2.20
CA PHE A 264 -23.02 -10.33 3.10
C PHE A 264 -24.17 -9.45 3.56
N LYS A 265 -25.09 -9.09 2.66
CA LYS A 265 -26.29 -8.31 2.98
C LYS A 265 -27.24 -9.07 3.92
N GLU A 266 -27.53 -10.33 3.61
CA GLU A 266 -28.40 -11.20 4.41
C GLU A 266 -27.86 -11.47 5.84
N ASN A 267 -26.56 -11.37 6.04
CA ASN A 267 -25.91 -11.62 7.34
C ASN A 267 -25.44 -10.33 8.06
N GLY A 268 -25.89 -9.16 7.63
CA GLY A 268 -25.59 -7.88 8.28
C GLY A 268 -24.12 -7.45 8.19
N VAL A 269 -23.36 -8.01 7.26
CA VAL A 269 -22.01 -7.55 6.92
C VAL A 269 -22.06 -6.22 6.18
N LEU A 270 -23.10 -6.05 5.34
CA LEU A 270 -23.41 -4.81 4.65
C LEU A 270 -24.69 -4.21 5.20
N ASP A 271 -24.75 -2.89 5.26
CA ASP A 271 -25.94 -2.11 5.57
C ASP A 271 -26.87 -1.95 4.33
N GLU A 272 -27.91 -1.13 4.49
CA GLU A 272 -28.89 -0.86 3.41
C GLU A 272 -28.24 -0.19 2.20
N ASP A 273 -27.23 0.65 2.41
CA ASP A 273 -26.46 1.36 1.38
C ASP A 273 -25.34 0.50 0.77
N ASN A 274 -25.27 -0.78 1.14
CA ASN A 274 -24.21 -1.72 0.78
C ASN A 274 -22.80 -1.28 1.22
N LEU A 275 -22.71 -0.55 2.33
CA LEU A 275 -21.46 -0.24 3.01
C LEU A 275 -21.20 -1.28 4.11
N MET A 276 -19.94 -1.56 4.42
CA MET A 276 -19.62 -2.45 5.53
C MET A 276 -20.03 -1.83 6.87
N THR A 277 -20.75 -2.60 7.69
CA THR A 277 -21.28 -2.13 8.97
C THR A 277 -20.20 -1.85 10.02
N MET A 278 -19.01 -2.47 9.88
CA MET A 278 -17.85 -2.24 10.73
C MET A 278 -16.54 -2.55 9.99
N ASP A 279 -15.40 -2.32 10.64
CA ASP A 279 -14.09 -2.71 10.09
C ASP A 279 -14.05 -4.22 9.79
N GLY A 280 -13.72 -4.59 8.55
CA GLY A 280 -13.69 -5.98 8.09
C GLY A 280 -12.73 -6.88 8.88
N ARG A 281 -11.74 -6.31 9.60
CA ARG A 281 -10.82 -7.06 10.47
C ARG A 281 -11.47 -7.41 11.83
N ALA A 282 -12.45 -6.61 12.26
CA ALA A 282 -13.20 -6.84 13.50
C ALA A 282 -14.44 -7.73 13.26
N MET A 283 -14.80 -7.97 12.01
CA MET A 283 -16.02 -8.66 11.61
C MET A 283 -15.75 -10.12 11.25
N ASN A 284 -16.65 -11.02 11.67
CA ASN A 284 -16.59 -12.42 11.27
C ASN A 284 -17.34 -12.68 9.95
N TRP A 285 -16.89 -12.04 8.87
CA TRP A 285 -17.50 -12.13 7.53
C TRP A 285 -17.24 -13.47 6.82
N MET A 286 -16.25 -14.26 7.28
CA MET A 286 -15.97 -15.58 6.69
C MET A 286 -17.01 -16.64 7.09
N THR A 287 -17.61 -16.55 8.26
CA THR A 287 -18.56 -17.56 8.75
C THR A 287 -19.78 -17.70 7.84
N PRO A 288 -20.41 -16.63 7.33
CA PRO A 288 -21.50 -16.75 6.37
C PRO A 288 -21.09 -17.46 5.06
N LEU A 289 -19.86 -17.22 4.56
CA LEU A 289 -19.36 -17.84 3.33
C LEU A 289 -19.05 -19.32 3.47
N LYS A 290 -18.72 -19.80 4.68
CA LYS A 290 -18.39 -21.22 4.94
C LYS A 290 -19.63 -22.10 5.09
N LYS A 291 -20.81 -21.50 5.28
CA LYS A 291 -22.07 -22.24 5.51
C LYS A 291 -22.81 -22.59 4.21
N LYS A 292 -22.32 -22.17 3.07
CA LYS A 292 -22.81 -22.51 1.73
C LYS A 292 -21.70 -23.15 0.89
#